data_1f06b3a906cfe9fe124a616af6df13b8
#
_entry.id   1f06b3a906cfe9fe124a616af6df13b8
#
_cell.length_a   1.000
_cell.length_b   1.000
_cell.length_c   1.000
_cell.angle_alpha   90.00
_cell.angle_beta   90.00
_cell.angle_gamma   90.00
#
_symmetry.space_group_name_H-M   'P 1'
#
loop_
_entity.id
_entity.type
_entity.pdbx_description
1 polymer ?
#
loop_
_entity_poly.entity_id
_entity_poly.type
_entity_poly.pdbx_seq_one_letter_code
_entity_poly.pdbx_strand_id
1 'polypeptide(L)'
;MDSEQISAGVTLAHTPPILTPTQLLAHWQGHRRLTRRLIKAFSEDQLYSYAVGGMRPFGALGWEMCAVTGYILTCLVSDTWPHPTWGEQPPHQTALLSAWDDLTARMDAELPTVPPARYSEVKPLFWGAQPAINAALYAIDNEIHHRGQGYVYLRSLGQSGPGLEVPPFWER
;
A
#
# COMPACT_ATOMS: atom_id res chain seq x y z
N MET A 1 55.37 32.06 15.56
CA MET A 1 55.09 30.61 15.68
C MET A 1 53.62 30.42 15.40
N ASP A 2 53.34 30.15 14.13
CA ASP A 2 51.96 30.03 13.62
C ASP A 2 51.45 28.62 13.90
N SER A 3 50.36 28.55 14.67
CA SER A 3 49.67 27.31 14.92
C SER A 3 48.60 27.11 13.83
N GLU A 4 48.95 26.45 12.75
CA GLU A 4 48.01 25.95 11.78
C GLU A 4 47.12 24.86 12.40
N GLN A 5 45.85 25.21 12.65
CA GLN A 5 44.83 24.23 12.98
C GLN A 5 44.40 23.54 11.69
N ILE A 6 44.86 22.32 11.50
CA ILE A 6 44.36 21.42 10.46
C ILE A 6 42.98 20.94 10.91
N SER A 7 41.94 21.58 10.37
CA SER A 7 40.56 21.07 10.46
C SER A 7 40.43 19.85 9.53
N ALA A 8 40.61 18.67 10.09
CA ALA A 8 40.29 17.43 9.39
C ALA A 8 38.76 17.33 9.24
N GLY A 9 38.27 17.69 8.06
CA GLY A 9 36.88 17.47 7.69
C GLY A 9 36.56 15.96 7.71
N VAL A 10 35.86 15.53 8.73
CA VAL A 10 35.31 14.18 8.76
C VAL A 10 34.24 14.11 7.67
N THR A 11 34.60 13.56 6.52
CA THR A 11 33.66 13.18 5.48
C THR A 11 32.85 12.02 6.06
N LEU A 12 31.62 12.29 6.54
CA LEU A 12 30.71 11.24 6.94
C LEU A 12 30.47 10.34 5.72
N ALA A 13 30.94 9.10 5.80
CA ALA A 13 30.70 8.11 4.79
C ALA A 13 29.17 8.02 4.58
N HIS A 14 28.71 8.29 3.36
CA HIS A 14 27.29 8.20 3.02
C HIS A 14 26.86 6.73 3.12
N THR A 15 26.26 6.37 4.24
CA THR A 15 25.67 5.04 4.41
C THR A 15 24.49 4.96 3.45
N PRO A 16 24.47 3.99 2.52
CA PRO A 16 23.36 3.86 1.60
C PRO A 16 22.05 3.56 2.38
N PRO A 17 20.90 4.07 1.92
CA PRO A 17 19.64 3.79 2.57
C PRO A 17 19.34 2.27 2.50
N ILE A 18 18.72 1.73 3.56
CA ILE A 18 18.30 0.32 3.61
C ILE A 18 17.28 0.02 2.51
N LEU A 19 16.44 0.99 2.16
CA LEU A 19 15.40 0.90 1.14
C LEU A 19 15.35 2.22 0.35
N THR A 20 15.44 2.13 -0.97
CA THR A 20 15.25 3.30 -1.84
C THR A 20 13.76 3.48 -2.18
N PRO A 21 13.30 4.70 -2.57
CA PRO A 21 11.92 4.91 -3.04
C PRO A 21 11.52 3.97 -4.18
N THR A 22 12.43 3.67 -5.11
CA THR A 22 12.18 2.72 -6.21
C THR A 22 11.99 1.29 -5.71
N GLN A 23 12.77 0.85 -4.73
CA GLN A 23 12.61 -0.47 -4.13
C GLN A 23 11.31 -0.56 -3.32
N LEU A 24 10.94 0.49 -2.60
CA LEU A 24 9.68 0.59 -1.88
C LEU A 24 8.49 0.49 -2.86
N LEU A 25 8.52 1.25 -3.97
CA LEU A 25 7.49 1.20 -5.00
C LEU A 25 7.38 -0.20 -5.61
N ALA A 26 8.50 -0.81 -6.00
CA ALA A 26 8.51 -2.15 -6.59
C ALA A 26 7.91 -3.20 -5.63
N HIS A 27 8.26 -3.13 -4.35
CA HIS A 27 7.72 -3.99 -3.31
C HIS A 27 6.20 -3.78 -3.14
N TRP A 28 5.75 -2.53 -3.05
CA TRP A 28 4.34 -2.19 -2.90
C TRP A 28 3.52 -2.66 -4.11
N GLN A 29 4.02 -2.42 -5.33
CA GLN A 29 3.39 -2.90 -6.57
C GLN A 29 3.30 -4.43 -6.62
N GLY A 30 4.27 -5.15 -6.07
CA GLY A 30 4.17 -6.61 -5.90
C GLY A 30 2.95 -7.02 -5.07
N HIS A 31 2.73 -6.36 -3.93
CA HIS A 31 1.55 -6.61 -3.10
C HIS A 31 0.26 -6.25 -3.83
N ARG A 32 0.21 -5.11 -4.53
CA ARG A 32 -0.98 -4.67 -5.29
C ARG A 32 -1.37 -5.66 -6.39
N ARG A 33 -0.40 -6.23 -7.11
CA ARG A 33 -0.67 -7.27 -8.11
C ARG A 33 -1.28 -8.54 -7.48
N LEU A 34 -0.81 -8.94 -6.30
CA LEU A 34 -1.36 -10.08 -5.55
C LEU A 34 -2.80 -9.82 -5.11
N THR A 35 -3.06 -8.65 -4.52
CA THR A 35 -4.40 -8.28 -4.03
C THR A 35 -5.38 -8.14 -5.19
N ARG A 36 -4.96 -7.55 -6.31
CA ARG A 36 -5.78 -7.46 -7.53
C ARG A 36 -6.23 -8.84 -8.04
N ARG A 37 -5.31 -9.82 -8.07
CA ARG A 37 -5.65 -11.20 -8.44
C ARG A 37 -6.66 -11.80 -7.49
N LEU A 38 -6.50 -11.52 -6.19
CA LEU A 38 -7.43 -12.01 -5.18
C LEU A 38 -8.82 -11.39 -5.32
N ILE A 39 -8.93 -10.06 -5.53
CA ILE A 39 -10.22 -9.39 -5.80
C ILE A 39 -10.90 -10.06 -7.00
N LYS A 40 -10.16 -10.31 -8.09
CA LYS A 40 -10.69 -10.91 -9.32
C LYS A 40 -11.13 -12.37 -9.14
N ALA A 41 -10.63 -13.07 -8.12
CA ALA A 41 -10.96 -14.48 -7.88
C ALA A 41 -12.35 -14.68 -7.27
N PHE A 42 -12.95 -13.65 -6.68
CA PHE A 42 -14.33 -13.70 -6.20
C PHE A 42 -15.31 -13.50 -7.36
N SER A 43 -16.49 -14.12 -7.30
CA SER A 43 -17.63 -13.63 -8.06
C SER A 43 -18.11 -12.29 -7.48
N GLU A 44 -18.85 -11.51 -8.26
CA GLU A 44 -19.35 -10.21 -7.79
C GLU A 44 -20.20 -10.33 -6.53
N ASP A 45 -21.12 -11.27 -6.49
CA ASP A 45 -21.95 -11.54 -5.31
C ASP A 45 -21.10 -11.90 -4.09
N GLN A 46 -20.19 -12.85 -4.22
CA GLN A 46 -19.29 -13.26 -3.13
C GLN A 46 -18.43 -12.10 -2.61
N LEU A 47 -17.96 -11.24 -3.53
CA LEU A 47 -17.09 -10.11 -3.18
C LEU A 47 -17.79 -9.12 -2.24
N TYR A 48 -19.09 -8.90 -2.41
CA TYR A 48 -19.83 -7.86 -1.70
C TYR A 48 -20.81 -8.39 -0.64
N SER A 49 -21.15 -9.68 -0.66
CA SER A 49 -22.10 -10.26 0.32
C SER A 49 -21.45 -11.21 1.31
N TYR A 50 -20.37 -11.90 0.92
CA TYR A 50 -19.78 -12.94 1.76
C TYR A 50 -18.81 -12.40 2.80
N ALA A 51 -18.98 -12.81 4.05
CA ALA A 51 -18.07 -12.50 5.16
C ALA A 51 -18.04 -13.66 6.17
N VAL A 52 -16.96 -13.74 6.94
CA VAL A 52 -16.77 -14.75 7.98
C VAL A 52 -16.79 -14.07 9.35
N GLY A 53 -17.54 -14.66 10.31
CA GLY A 53 -17.45 -14.26 11.71
C GLY A 53 -17.85 -12.80 12.00
N GLY A 54 -18.77 -12.20 11.24
CA GLY A 54 -19.22 -10.82 11.42
C GLY A 54 -18.25 -9.76 10.88
N MET A 55 -17.21 -10.17 10.15
CA MET A 55 -16.29 -9.26 9.46
C MET A 55 -16.98 -8.62 8.22
N ARG A 56 -16.35 -7.61 7.64
CA ARG A 56 -16.84 -6.96 6.41
C ARG A 56 -16.58 -7.83 5.18
N PRO A 57 -17.43 -7.79 4.13
CA PRO A 57 -17.15 -8.43 2.84
C PRO A 57 -15.82 -7.96 2.24
N PHE A 58 -15.20 -8.83 1.42
CA PHE A 58 -13.87 -8.52 0.87
C PHE A 58 -13.87 -7.32 -0.09
N GLY A 59 -14.99 -7.02 -0.75
CA GLY A 59 -15.15 -5.80 -1.55
C GLY A 59 -14.98 -4.52 -0.73
N ALA A 60 -15.52 -4.49 0.50
CA ALA A 60 -15.34 -3.36 1.42
C ALA A 60 -13.88 -3.24 1.90
N LEU A 61 -13.21 -4.36 2.17
CA LEU A 61 -11.79 -4.39 2.51
C LEU A 61 -10.92 -3.96 1.32
N GLY A 62 -11.28 -4.40 0.11
CA GLY A 62 -10.63 -3.99 -1.14
C GLY A 62 -10.69 -2.49 -1.38
N TRP A 63 -11.86 -1.90 -1.11
CA TRP A 63 -12.02 -0.45 -1.19
C TRP A 63 -11.21 0.28 -0.14
N GLU A 64 -11.22 -0.17 1.11
CA GLU A 64 -10.39 0.41 2.17
C GLU A 64 -8.91 0.43 1.80
N MET A 65 -8.37 -0.70 1.33
CA MET A 65 -6.98 -0.78 0.87
C MET A 65 -6.68 0.23 -0.26
N CYS A 66 -7.61 0.39 -1.20
CA CYS A 66 -7.51 1.36 -2.29
C CYS A 66 -7.53 2.81 -1.76
N ALA A 67 -8.49 3.13 -0.89
CA ALA A 67 -8.67 4.46 -0.33
C ALA A 67 -7.48 4.89 0.55
N VAL A 68 -6.99 3.99 1.42
CA VAL A 68 -5.81 4.20 2.27
C VAL A 68 -4.58 4.47 1.41
N THR A 69 -4.33 3.64 0.40
CA THR A 69 -3.20 3.82 -0.52
C THR A 69 -3.29 5.15 -1.27
N GLY A 70 -4.48 5.50 -1.79
CA GLY A 70 -4.70 6.76 -2.51
C GLY A 70 -4.51 8.00 -1.64
N TYR A 71 -4.98 7.96 -0.40
CA TYR A 71 -4.76 9.01 0.59
C TYR A 71 -3.26 9.20 0.86
N ILE A 72 -2.55 8.12 1.18
CA ILE A 72 -1.13 8.18 1.52
C ILE A 72 -0.26 8.61 0.33
N LEU A 73 -0.56 8.13 -0.88
CA LEU A 73 0.10 8.59 -2.10
C LEU A 73 -0.07 10.12 -2.25
N THR A 74 -1.29 10.62 -2.13
CA THR A 74 -1.58 12.05 -2.24
C THR A 74 -0.83 12.86 -1.18
N CYS A 75 -0.78 12.39 0.07
CA CYS A 75 -0.04 13.05 1.14
C CYS A 75 1.47 13.08 0.88
N LEU A 76 2.06 11.97 0.43
CA LEU A 76 3.48 11.87 0.11
C LEU A 76 3.88 12.82 -1.03
N VAL A 77 3.04 12.92 -2.06
CA VAL A 77 3.31 13.77 -3.24
C VAL A 77 3.11 15.25 -2.92
N SER A 78 1.98 15.62 -2.32
CA SER A 78 1.64 17.02 -2.05
C SER A 78 2.30 17.61 -0.80
N ASP A 79 2.86 16.74 0.06
CA ASP A 79 3.37 17.12 1.39
C ASP A 79 2.31 17.74 2.34
N THR A 80 1.05 17.47 2.08
CA THR A 80 -0.07 17.90 2.92
C THR A 80 -0.76 16.70 3.56
N TRP A 81 -1.08 16.77 4.86
CA TRP A 81 -1.56 15.65 5.67
C TRP A 81 -2.89 15.97 6.34
N PRO A 82 -3.98 16.19 5.57
CA PRO A 82 -5.31 16.44 6.11
C PRO A 82 -5.87 15.19 6.79
N HIS A 83 -6.94 15.35 7.57
CA HIS A 83 -7.67 14.19 8.06
C HIS A 83 -8.26 13.41 6.86
N PRO A 84 -8.13 12.06 6.82
CA PRO A 84 -8.57 11.27 5.67
C PRO A 84 -10.09 11.31 5.48
N THR A 85 -10.50 11.28 4.21
CA THR A 85 -11.87 11.01 3.78
C THR A 85 -11.81 9.83 2.81
N TRP A 86 -12.65 8.82 3.03
CA TRP A 86 -12.48 7.53 2.36
C TRP A 86 -13.30 7.37 1.07
N GLY A 87 -14.19 8.32 0.76
CA GLY A 87 -15.06 8.23 -0.40
C GLY A 87 -16.10 7.09 -0.32
N GLU A 88 -16.85 6.92 -1.39
CA GLU A 88 -17.85 5.85 -1.49
C GLU A 88 -17.25 4.59 -2.10
N GLN A 89 -17.66 3.44 -1.54
CA GLN A 89 -17.25 2.13 -2.07
C GLN A 89 -17.81 1.93 -3.48
N PRO A 90 -16.97 1.50 -4.45
CA PRO A 90 -17.46 1.12 -5.78
C PRO A 90 -18.52 0.02 -5.71
N PRO A 91 -19.64 0.16 -6.45
CA PRO A 91 -20.77 -0.76 -6.34
C PRO A 91 -20.52 -2.13 -7.01
N HIS A 92 -19.50 -2.23 -7.87
CA HIS A 92 -19.24 -3.42 -8.69
C HIS A 92 -17.76 -3.79 -8.69
N GLN A 93 -17.46 -5.09 -8.83
CA GLN A 93 -16.09 -5.61 -8.92
C GLN A 93 -15.28 -4.91 -10.03
N THR A 94 -15.89 -4.69 -11.19
CA THR A 94 -15.24 -4.01 -12.32
C THR A 94 -14.85 -2.57 -11.96
N ALA A 95 -15.71 -1.84 -11.26
CA ALA A 95 -15.41 -0.49 -10.81
C ALA A 95 -14.31 -0.46 -9.74
N LEU A 96 -14.31 -1.42 -8.80
CA LEU A 96 -13.24 -1.57 -7.83
C LEU A 96 -11.90 -1.90 -8.51
N LEU A 97 -11.89 -2.81 -9.48
CA LEU A 97 -10.68 -3.16 -10.24
C LEU A 97 -10.18 -1.98 -11.08
N SER A 98 -11.07 -1.17 -11.67
CA SER A 98 -10.69 0.03 -12.40
C SER A 98 -10.03 1.06 -11.46
N ALA A 99 -10.65 1.36 -10.32
CA ALA A 99 -10.07 2.27 -9.32
C ALA A 99 -8.71 1.75 -8.79
N TRP A 100 -8.57 0.44 -8.65
CA TRP A 100 -7.32 -0.21 -8.27
C TRP A 100 -6.23 0.00 -9.31
N ASP A 101 -6.55 -0.22 -10.60
CA ASP A 101 -5.61 -0.08 -11.70
C ASP A 101 -5.20 1.38 -11.93
N ASP A 102 -6.15 2.32 -11.86
CA ASP A 102 -5.89 3.75 -11.96
C ASP A 102 -4.94 4.22 -10.85
N LEU A 103 -5.18 3.77 -9.62
CA LEU A 103 -4.30 4.09 -8.49
C LEU A 103 -2.91 3.46 -8.66
N THR A 104 -2.83 2.24 -9.19
CA THR A 104 -1.56 1.58 -9.49
C THR A 104 -0.73 2.39 -10.49
N ALA A 105 -1.37 2.86 -11.57
CA ALA A 105 -0.73 3.72 -12.56
C ALA A 105 -0.28 5.08 -11.97
N ARG A 106 -1.11 5.67 -11.09
CA ARG A 106 -0.74 6.89 -10.36
C ARG A 106 0.49 6.67 -9.47
N MET A 107 0.57 5.55 -8.76
CA MET A 107 1.74 5.23 -7.94
C MET A 107 3.01 5.14 -8.76
N ASP A 108 2.96 4.51 -9.94
CA ASP A 108 4.11 4.40 -10.85
C ASP A 108 4.57 5.78 -11.36
N ALA A 109 3.64 6.68 -11.61
CA ALA A 109 3.93 8.03 -12.11
C ALA A 109 4.36 8.99 -11.00
N GLU A 110 3.71 8.94 -9.84
CA GLU A 110 3.81 9.98 -8.82
C GLU A 110 4.84 9.66 -7.72
N LEU A 111 4.95 8.41 -7.22
CA LEU A 111 5.90 8.06 -6.15
C LEU A 111 7.36 8.36 -6.49
N PRO A 112 7.84 8.15 -7.74
CA PRO A 112 9.21 8.50 -8.10
C PRO A 112 9.51 10.01 -8.02
N THR A 113 8.49 10.87 -7.99
CA THR A 113 8.67 12.33 -7.86
C THR A 113 8.85 12.79 -6.41
N VAL A 114 8.55 11.93 -5.43
CA VAL A 114 8.69 12.24 -4.00
C VAL A 114 10.17 12.30 -3.63
N PRO A 115 10.66 13.44 -3.10
CA PRO A 115 12.05 13.55 -2.68
C PRO A 115 12.39 12.49 -1.61
N PRO A 116 13.52 11.77 -1.71
CA PRO A 116 13.90 10.74 -0.74
C PRO A 116 13.92 11.23 0.71
N ALA A 117 14.34 12.48 0.93
CA ALA A 117 14.38 13.08 2.26
C ALA A 117 12.99 13.16 2.93
N ARG A 118 11.92 13.33 2.14
CA ARG A 118 10.54 13.42 2.66
C ARG A 118 10.14 12.19 3.46
N TYR A 119 10.61 11.02 3.09
CA TYR A 119 10.26 9.78 3.80
C TYR A 119 10.75 9.75 5.26
N SER A 120 11.82 10.48 5.59
CA SER A 120 12.34 10.58 6.97
C SER A 120 11.79 11.78 7.75
N GLU A 121 11.10 12.71 7.10
CA GLU A 121 10.50 13.87 7.76
C GLU A 121 9.31 13.45 8.64
N VAL A 122 9.24 14.01 9.85
CA VAL A 122 8.10 13.78 10.75
C VAL A 122 6.90 14.57 10.25
N LYS A 123 5.78 13.85 10.03
CA LYS A 123 4.52 14.40 9.51
C LYS A 123 3.38 14.15 10.51
N PRO A 124 2.35 15.00 10.53
CA PRO A 124 1.18 14.82 11.39
C PRO A 124 0.22 13.81 10.79
N LEU A 125 0.56 12.52 10.88
CA LEU A 125 -0.31 11.46 10.42
C LEU A 125 -1.59 11.43 11.27
N PHE A 126 -2.71 10.93 10.74
CA PHE A 126 -3.99 10.96 11.46
C PHE A 126 -4.01 10.11 12.75
N TRP A 127 -3.01 9.26 12.96
CA TRP A 127 -2.80 8.49 14.19
C TRP A 127 -1.64 9.00 15.07
N GLY A 128 -1.03 10.14 14.73
CA GLY A 128 0.06 10.75 15.49
C GLY A 128 1.25 11.17 14.63
N ALA A 129 2.12 12.02 15.18
CA ALA A 129 3.30 12.51 14.47
C ALA A 129 4.36 11.41 14.31
N GLN A 130 4.72 11.08 13.07
CA GLN A 130 5.71 10.05 12.74
C GLN A 130 6.42 10.36 11.42
N PRO A 131 7.58 9.73 11.14
CA PRO A 131 8.21 9.79 9.83
C PRO A 131 7.26 9.35 8.71
N ALA A 132 7.28 10.07 7.58
CA ALA A 132 6.36 9.81 6.46
C ALA A 132 6.49 8.39 5.88
N ILE A 133 7.65 7.74 6.00
CA ILE A 133 7.83 6.33 5.61
C ILE A 133 6.84 5.40 6.33
N ASN A 134 6.47 5.71 7.60
CA ASN A 134 5.54 4.89 8.35
C ASN A 134 4.13 4.90 7.75
N ALA A 135 3.74 5.96 7.03
CA ALA A 135 2.48 5.98 6.29
C ALA A 135 2.52 5.00 5.11
N ALA A 136 3.60 4.98 4.33
CA ALA A 136 3.76 4.03 3.23
C ALA A 136 3.79 2.57 3.73
N LEU A 137 4.52 2.31 4.81
CA LEU A 137 4.57 0.98 5.43
C LEU A 137 3.19 0.57 5.96
N TYR A 138 2.47 1.48 6.63
CA TYR A 138 1.11 1.22 7.09
C TYR A 138 0.17 0.82 5.95
N ALA A 139 0.23 1.49 4.79
CA ALA A 139 -0.60 1.10 3.66
C ALA A 139 -0.29 -0.30 3.14
N ILE A 140 1.00 -0.68 3.11
CA ILE A 140 1.44 -2.02 2.71
C ILE A 140 0.97 -3.05 3.74
N ASP A 141 1.14 -2.79 5.03
CA ASP A 141 0.74 -3.68 6.11
C ASP A 141 -0.78 -3.87 6.15
N ASN A 142 -1.56 -2.79 5.96
CA ASN A 142 -3.01 -2.82 5.83
C ASN A 142 -3.44 -3.70 4.65
N GLU A 143 -2.78 -3.57 3.50
CA GLU A 143 -3.05 -4.39 2.33
C GLU A 143 -2.72 -5.87 2.58
N ILE A 144 -1.59 -6.17 3.19
CA ILE A 144 -1.19 -7.55 3.54
C ILE A 144 -2.20 -8.16 4.51
N HIS A 145 -2.59 -7.41 5.55
CA HIS A 145 -3.56 -7.84 6.56
C HIS A 145 -4.90 -8.21 5.92
N HIS A 146 -5.50 -7.30 5.17
CA HIS A 146 -6.80 -7.54 4.55
C HIS A 146 -6.75 -8.58 3.41
N ARG A 147 -5.66 -8.63 2.66
CA ARG A 147 -5.44 -9.70 1.68
C ARG A 147 -5.43 -11.07 2.35
N GLY A 148 -4.79 -11.21 3.52
CA GLY A 148 -4.83 -12.43 4.32
C GLY A 148 -6.26 -12.86 4.65
N GLN A 149 -7.12 -11.93 5.06
CA GLN A 149 -8.55 -12.18 5.29
C GLN A 149 -9.26 -12.65 4.01
N GLY A 150 -9.01 -12.03 2.87
CA GLY A 150 -9.57 -12.43 1.58
C GLY A 150 -9.21 -13.88 1.18
N TYR A 151 -7.99 -14.33 1.48
CA TYR A 151 -7.60 -15.73 1.28
C TYR A 151 -8.41 -16.70 2.18
N VAL A 152 -8.67 -16.32 3.41
CA VAL A 152 -9.54 -17.12 4.32
C VAL A 152 -10.94 -17.20 3.74
N TYR A 153 -11.49 -16.08 3.24
CA TYR A 153 -12.83 -16.05 2.65
C TYR A 153 -12.95 -16.97 1.42
N LEU A 154 -12.01 -16.88 0.47
CA LEU A 154 -12.01 -17.75 -0.71
C LEU A 154 -11.96 -19.24 -0.32
N ARG A 155 -11.11 -19.60 0.64
CA ARG A 155 -11.02 -20.98 1.11
C ARG A 155 -12.29 -21.45 1.79
N SER A 156 -12.92 -20.61 2.59
CA SER A 156 -14.17 -20.95 3.29
C SER A 156 -15.37 -21.06 2.36
N LEU A 157 -15.31 -20.45 1.17
CA LEU A 157 -16.30 -20.64 0.10
C LEU A 157 -16.16 -21.98 -0.65
N GLY A 158 -15.24 -22.85 -0.21
CA GLY A 158 -15.01 -24.14 -0.85
C GLY A 158 -14.32 -24.03 -2.22
N GLN A 159 -13.69 -22.91 -2.51
CA GLN A 159 -12.99 -22.60 -3.76
C GLN A 159 -11.66 -23.41 -3.88
N SER A 160 -11.72 -24.70 -3.63
CA SER A 160 -10.57 -25.63 -3.72
C SER A 160 -10.74 -26.69 -4.81
N GLY A 161 -11.62 -26.45 -5.77
CA GLY A 161 -11.85 -27.36 -6.90
C GLY A 161 -10.97 -27.05 -8.11
N PRO A 162 -10.82 -28.00 -9.07
CA PRO A 162 -10.14 -27.75 -10.34
C PRO A 162 -10.80 -26.57 -11.07
N GLY A 163 -10.03 -25.53 -11.38
CA GLY A 163 -10.51 -24.29 -12.02
C GLY A 163 -10.79 -23.12 -11.07
N LEU A 164 -10.68 -23.32 -9.77
CA LEU A 164 -10.79 -22.27 -8.74
C LEU A 164 -9.50 -22.23 -7.92
N GLU A 165 -8.39 -21.96 -8.60
CA GLU A 165 -7.11 -21.82 -7.92
C GLU A 165 -7.09 -20.52 -7.12
N VAL A 166 -6.95 -20.65 -5.80
CA VAL A 166 -6.60 -19.51 -4.93
C VAL A 166 -5.27 -18.96 -5.43
N PRO A 167 -5.20 -17.69 -5.85
CA PRO A 167 -3.96 -17.13 -6.36
C PRO A 167 -2.81 -17.31 -5.35
N PRO A 168 -1.56 -17.52 -5.80
CA PRO A 168 -0.43 -17.63 -4.90
C PRO A 168 -0.28 -16.33 -4.09
N PHE A 169 0.18 -16.44 -2.84
CA PHE A 169 0.39 -15.28 -1.97
C PHE A 169 1.76 -14.63 -2.14
N TRP A 170 2.56 -15.13 -3.09
CA TRP A 170 3.86 -14.56 -3.48
C TRP A 170 3.90 -14.32 -4.98
N GLU A 171 4.74 -13.38 -5.41
CA GLU A 171 5.15 -13.20 -6.79
C GLU A 171 6.55 -13.79 -7.02
N ARG A 172 6.72 -14.40 -8.20
CA ARG A 172 8.02 -14.82 -8.69
C ARG A 172 8.57 -13.77 -9.64
#